data_92798f4d417af644df12db68a310d80c
#
_entry.id   92798f4d417af644df12db68a310d80c
#
_cell.length_a   1.000
_cell.length_b   1.000
_cell.length_c   1.000
_cell.angle_alpha   90.00
_cell.angle_beta   90.00
_cell.angle_gamma   90.00
#
_symmetry.space_group_name_H-M   'P 1'
#
loop_
_entity.id
_entity.type
_entity.pdbx_description
1 polymer ?
#
loop_
_entity_poly.entity_id
_entity_poly.type
_entity_poly.pdbx_seq_one_letter_code
_entity_poly.pdbx_strand_id
1 'polypeptide(L)'
;MSSWDTYQKSIIRYPEIGFTIDTSRMDAPAEWSSEMQEKIARAFEDRAAIEAGEIMNPDEGRAVGHYWLRNADLAPAEEGQWIKEVFNGVETFAKQVLVGDIKAPNNRTFRRVLLVGIGGSALG
;
A
#
# COMPACT_ATOMS: atom_id res chain seq x y z
N MET A 1 25.48 -17.11 -23.27
CA MET A 1 24.01 -17.01 -23.16
C MET A 1 23.59 -15.75 -23.85
N SER A 2 22.57 -15.74 -24.71
CA SER A 2 22.12 -14.50 -25.36
C SER A 2 21.41 -13.62 -24.34
N SER A 3 21.34 -12.30 -24.58
CA SER A 3 20.58 -11.37 -23.74
C SER A 3 19.08 -11.75 -23.66
N TRP A 4 18.58 -12.38 -24.72
CA TRP A 4 17.21 -12.89 -24.78
C TRP A 4 16.99 -14.10 -23.88
N ASP A 5 17.93 -15.05 -23.85
CA ASP A 5 17.85 -16.22 -22.97
C ASP A 5 17.90 -15.80 -21.49
N THR A 6 18.73 -14.80 -21.17
CA THR A 6 18.79 -14.22 -19.82
C THR A 6 17.46 -13.59 -19.45
N TYR A 7 16.89 -12.75 -20.32
CA TYR A 7 15.58 -12.14 -20.10
C TYR A 7 14.50 -13.19 -19.85
N GLN A 8 14.38 -14.19 -20.72
CA GLN A 8 13.34 -15.23 -20.57
C GLN A 8 13.41 -15.99 -19.25
N LYS A 9 14.62 -16.20 -18.71
CA LYS A 9 14.83 -16.90 -17.44
C LYS A 9 14.66 -16.02 -16.22
N SER A 10 14.79 -14.70 -16.40
CA SER A 10 14.81 -13.73 -15.31
C SER A 10 13.50 -12.96 -15.15
N ILE A 11 12.50 -13.25 -15.99
CA ILE A 11 11.20 -12.60 -15.91
C ILE A 11 10.28 -13.41 -14.98
N ILE A 12 9.74 -12.74 -13.98
CA ILE A 12 8.79 -13.29 -13.01
C ILE A 12 7.44 -12.62 -13.27
N ARG A 13 6.39 -13.41 -13.44
CA ARG A 13 5.04 -12.91 -13.77
C ARG A 13 4.03 -13.32 -12.71
N TYR A 14 3.21 -12.38 -12.31
CA TYR A 14 2.08 -12.55 -11.40
C TYR A 14 0.80 -12.11 -12.14
N PRO A 15 0.24 -12.96 -13.00
CA PRO A 15 -0.89 -12.59 -13.86
C PRO A 15 -2.14 -12.22 -13.06
N GLU A 16 -2.33 -12.78 -11.86
CA GLU A 16 -3.46 -12.54 -10.98
C GLU A 16 -3.58 -11.07 -10.55
N ILE A 17 -2.45 -10.38 -10.48
CA ILE A 17 -2.38 -8.96 -10.10
C ILE A 17 -1.85 -8.08 -11.25
N GLY A 18 -1.65 -8.65 -12.44
CA GLY A 18 -1.12 -7.94 -13.60
C GLY A 18 0.31 -7.41 -13.41
N PHE A 19 1.10 -8.06 -12.56
CA PHE A 19 2.44 -7.60 -12.19
C PHE A 19 3.54 -8.46 -12.80
N THR A 20 4.60 -7.82 -13.27
CA THR A 20 5.76 -8.51 -13.86
C THR A 20 7.05 -7.84 -13.36
N ILE A 21 8.01 -8.65 -12.96
CA ILE A 21 9.36 -8.21 -12.58
C ILE A 21 10.35 -8.74 -13.63
N ASP A 22 11.21 -7.87 -14.12
CA ASP A 22 12.35 -8.21 -14.96
C ASP A 22 13.65 -8.02 -14.18
N THR A 23 14.32 -9.11 -13.84
CA THR A 23 15.59 -9.11 -13.13
C THR A 23 16.79 -9.37 -14.05
N SER A 24 16.59 -9.39 -15.38
CA SER A 24 17.62 -9.74 -16.37
C SER A 24 18.83 -8.82 -16.40
N ARG A 25 18.68 -7.61 -15.87
CA ARG A 25 19.73 -6.60 -15.79
C ARG A 25 20.32 -6.41 -14.38
N MET A 26 19.88 -7.25 -13.45
CA MET A 26 20.48 -7.26 -12.12
C MET A 26 21.82 -8.00 -12.18
N ASP A 27 22.88 -7.31 -11.76
CA ASP A 27 24.21 -7.90 -11.60
C ASP A 27 24.30 -8.51 -10.18
N ALA A 28 23.62 -9.64 -10.00
CA ALA A 28 23.62 -10.34 -8.72
C ALA A 28 24.63 -11.49 -8.76
N PRO A 29 25.53 -11.63 -7.77
CA PRO A 29 26.42 -12.77 -7.63
C PRO A 29 25.63 -14.10 -7.61
N ALA A 30 26.26 -15.19 -8.03
CA ALA A 30 25.62 -16.52 -8.06
C ALA A 30 25.15 -16.96 -6.66
N GLU A 31 25.87 -16.56 -5.63
CA GLU A 31 25.60 -16.87 -4.22
C GLU A 31 24.53 -15.98 -3.59
N TRP A 32 24.14 -14.91 -4.28
CA TRP A 32 23.24 -13.87 -3.70
C TRP A 32 21.93 -14.46 -3.15
N SER A 33 21.33 -15.41 -3.85
CA SER A 33 20.05 -15.99 -3.41
C SER A 33 20.19 -16.80 -2.12
N SER A 34 21.31 -17.53 -1.93
CA SER A 34 21.56 -18.29 -0.70
C SER A 34 21.92 -17.37 0.47
N GLU A 35 22.70 -16.33 0.26
CA GLU A 35 23.06 -15.35 1.28
C GLU A 35 21.86 -14.51 1.73
N MET A 36 20.89 -14.29 0.86
CA MET A 36 19.70 -13.52 1.16
C MET A 36 18.55 -14.34 1.79
N GLN A 37 18.63 -15.67 1.80
CA GLN A 37 17.53 -16.52 2.27
C GLN A 37 17.08 -16.19 3.70
N GLU A 38 18.02 -16.07 4.63
CA GLU A 38 17.69 -15.73 6.02
C GLU A 38 17.05 -14.33 6.15
N LYS A 39 17.58 -13.35 5.41
CA LYS A 39 17.06 -11.98 5.40
C LYS A 39 15.66 -11.92 4.81
N ILE A 40 15.42 -12.68 3.75
CA ILE A 40 14.10 -12.79 3.11
C ILE A 40 13.11 -13.48 4.04
N ALA A 41 13.50 -14.60 4.68
CA ALA A 41 12.65 -15.29 5.65
C ALA A 41 12.24 -14.35 6.79
N ARG A 42 13.21 -13.64 7.37
CA ARG A 42 12.96 -12.66 8.42
C ARG A 42 12.03 -11.53 7.95
N ALA A 43 12.21 -11.01 6.74
CA ALA A 43 11.34 -9.96 6.20
C ALA A 43 9.88 -10.44 6.05
N PHE A 44 9.65 -11.73 5.74
CA PHE A 44 8.30 -12.31 5.73
C PHE A 44 7.72 -12.48 7.14
N GLU A 45 8.53 -12.84 8.12
CA GLU A 45 8.13 -12.89 9.53
C GLU A 45 7.74 -11.50 10.05
N ASP A 46 8.61 -10.50 9.82
CA ASP A 46 8.37 -9.10 10.17
C ASP A 46 7.08 -8.58 9.50
N ARG A 47 6.84 -8.93 8.24
CA ARG A 47 5.60 -8.59 7.54
C ARG A 47 4.38 -9.19 8.23
N ALA A 48 4.43 -10.45 8.61
CA ALA A 48 3.32 -11.11 9.30
C ALA A 48 3.04 -10.45 10.67
N ALA A 49 4.09 -10.08 11.41
CA ALA A 49 3.98 -9.33 12.66
C ALA A 49 3.33 -7.95 12.46
N ILE A 50 3.72 -7.22 11.42
CA ILE A 50 3.11 -5.92 11.06
C ILE A 50 1.62 -6.11 10.72
N GLU A 51 1.27 -7.09 9.91
CA GLU A 51 -0.13 -7.39 9.56
C GLU A 51 -0.97 -7.74 10.79
N ALA A 52 -0.38 -8.43 11.77
CA ALA A 52 -1.01 -8.78 13.05
C ALA A 52 -1.12 -7.60 14.03
N GLY A 53 -0.50 -6.45 13.73
CA GLY A 53 -0.55 -5.25 14.57
C GLY A 53 0.51 -5.19 15.67
N GLU A 54 1.58 -5.98 15.56
CA GLU A 54 2.70 -5.85 16.48
C GLU A 54 3.39 -4.48 16.33
N ILE A 55 3.91 -3.97 17.44
CA ILE A 55 4.62 -2.70 17.46
C ILE A 55 6.04 -2.91 16.95
N MET A 56 6.23 -2.73 15.64
CA MET A 56 7.52 -2.88 14.97
C MET A 56 8.32 -1.56 14.91
N ASN A 57 7.71 -0.45 15.31
CA ASN A 57 8.37 0.85 15.47
C ASN A 57 8.48 1.19 16.96
N PRO A 58 9.56 0.82 17.63
CA PRO A 58 9.73 1.05 19.07
C PRO A 58 9.86 2.54 19.43
N ASP A 59 10.35 3.37 18.49
CA ASP A 59 10.59 4.79 18.74
C ASP A 59 9.25 5.54 18.93
N GLU A 60 8.22 5.17 18.18
CA GLU A 60 6.89 5.77 18.29
C GLU A 60 5.93 4.95 19.17
N GLY A 61 6.25 3.70 19.45
CA GLY A 61 5.39 2.79 20.21
C GLY A 61 4.04 2.53 19.56
N ARG A 62 4.00 2.52 18.21
CA ARG A 62 2.77 2.38 17.43
C ARG A 62 2.82 1.20 16.48
N ALA A 63 1.66 0.58 16.28
CA ALA A 63 1.47 -0.39 15.20
C ALA A 63 1.42 0.31 13.84
N VAL A 64 1.85 -0.41 12.80
CA VAL A 64 1.83 0.05 11.40
C VAL A 64 0.54 -0.45 10.75
N GLY A 65 -0.36 0.48 10.40
CA GLY A 65 -1.70 0.15 9.90
C GLY A 65 -1.88 0.18 8.39
N HIS A 66 -0.81 0.22 7.58
CA HIS A 66 -0.91 0.35 6.12
C HIS A 66 -1.71 -0.77 5.45
N TYR A 67 -1.54 -2.01 5.91
CA TYR A 67 -2.25 -3.18 5.39
C TYR A 67 -3.74 -3.12 5.72
N TRP A 68 -4.09 -2.62 6.91
CA TRP A 68 -5.47 -2.50 7.35
C TRP A 68 -6.28 -1.51 6.51
N LEU A 69 -5.62 -0.44 6.01
CA LEU A 69 -6.27 0.49 5.09
C LEU A 69 -6.61 -0.14 3.72
N ARG A 70 -5.96 -1.25 3.37
CA ARG A 70 -6.27 -2.02 2.15
C ARG A 70 -7.28 -3.14 2.41
N ASN A 71 -7.22 -3.73 3.59
CA ASN A 71 -8.15 -4.75 4.03
C ASN A 71 -8.39 -4.62 5.54
N ALA A 72 -9.48 -3.98 5.93
CA ALA A 72 -9.83 -3.73 7.32
C ALA A 72 -10.09 -5.02 8.14
N ASP A 73 -10.32 -6.16 7.48
CA ASP A 73 -10.51 -7.44 8.15
C ASP A 73 -9.20 -8.04 8.71
N LEU A 74 -8.05 -7.49 8.31
CA LEU A 74 -6.74 -7.83 8.90
C LEU A 74 -6.47 -7.09 10.22
N ALA A 75 -7.20 -6.01 10.48
CA ALA A 75 -7.01 -5.21 11.68
C ALA A 75 -7.62 -5.88 12.92
N PRO A 76 -7.15 -5.54 14.13
CA PRO A 76 -7.91 -5.80 15.33
C PRO A 76 -9.35 -5.25 15.20
N ALA A 77 -10.31 -5.87 15.88
CA ALA A 77 -11.73 -5.65 15.62
C ALA A 77 -12.17 -4.18 15.74
N GLU A 78 -11.66 -3.47 16.73
CA GLU A 78 -11.99 -2.06 16.98
C GLU A 78 -11.45 -1.16 15.87
N GLU A 79 -10.18 -1.31 15.51
CA GLU A 79 -9.52 -0.56 14.44
C GLU A 79 -10.14 -0.87 13.08
N GLY A 80 -10.44 -2.13 12.82
CA GLY A 80 -11.10 -2.55 11.57
C GLY A 80 -12.48 -1.94 11.41
N GLN A 81 -13.27 -1.91 12.48
CA GLN A 81 -14.58 -1.26 12.48
C GLN A 81 -14.45 0.25 12.25
N TRP A 82 -13.54 0.92 12.96
CA TRP A 82 -13.28 2.34 12.79
C TRP A 82 -12.84 2.68 11.34
N ILE A 83 -11.96 1.90 10.76
CA ILE A 83 -11.53 2.08 9.36
C ILE A 83 -12.74 2.03 8.41
N LYS A 84 -13.61 1.02 8.56
CA LYS A 84 -14.81 0.87 7.74
C LYS A 84 -15.76 2.06 7.88
N GLU A 85 -15.95 2.56 9.09
CA GLU A 85 -16.79 3.74 9.35
C GLU A 85 -16.22 5.00 8.70
N VAL A 86 -14.89 5.22 8.80
CA VAL A 86 -14.21 6.35 8.14
C VAL A 86 -14.37 6.27 6.63
N PHE A 87 -14.15 5.11 6.00
CA PHE A 87 -14.33 4.95 4.56
C PHE A 87 -15.77 5.22 4.12
N ASN A 88 -16.76 4.70 4.84
CA ASN A 88 -18.17 4.96 4.57
C ASN A 88 -18.51 6.46 4.71
N GLY A 89 -17.94 7.13 5.70
CA GLY A 89 -18.09 8.58 5.89
C GLY A 89 -17.52 9.37 4.71
N VAL A 90 -16.30 9.04 4.27
CA VAL A 90 -15.65 9.67 3.11
C VAL A 90 -16.45 9.45 1.84
N GLU A 91 -16.91 8.23 1.56
CA GLU A 91 -17.75 7.95 0.38
C GLU A 91 -19.06 8.71 0.42
N THR A 92 -19.72 8.74 1.57
CA THR A 92 -20.99 9.49 1.75
C THR A 92 -20.79 10.98 1.50
N PHE A 93 -19.77 11.55 2.09
CA PHE A 93 -19.41 12.96 1.87
C PHE A 93 -19.11 13.24 0.39
N ALA A 94 -18.30 12.41 -0.25
CA ALA A 94 -17.97 12.57 -1.66
C ALA A 94 -19.22 12.49 -2.56
N LYS A 95 -20.13 11.54 -2.30
CA LYS A 95 -21.42 11.43 -3.01
C LYS A 95 -22.25 12.69 -2.84
N GLN A 96 -22.40 13.20 -1.62
CA GLN A 96 -23.16 14.43 -1.33
C GLN A 96 -22.61 15.66 -2.05
N VAL A 97 -21.27 15.77 -2.14
CA VAL A 97 -20.62 16.87 -2.91
C VAL A 97 -20.89 16.70 -4.41
N LEU A 98 -20.75 15.49 -4.94
CA LEU A 98 -20.92 15.21 -6.38
C LEU A 98 -22.36 15.42 -6.86
N VAL A 99 -23.36 15.03 -6.07
CA VAL A 99 -24.79 15.23 -6.42
C VAL A 99 -25.28 16.63 -6.11
N GLY A 100 -24.47 17.44 -5.41
CA GLY A 100 -24.77 18.83 -5.11
C GLY A 100 -25.66 19.03 -3.88
N ASP A 101 -25.73 18.06 -2.98
CA ASP A 101 -26.37 18.22 -1.67
C ASP A 101 -25.53 19.15 -0.78
N ILE A 102 -24.22 19.01 -0.86
CA ILE A 102 -23.25 19.93 -0.23
C ILE A 102 -22.78 20.93 -1.29
N LYS A 103 -23.02 22.21 -1.02
CA LYS A 103 -22.71 23.32 -1.92
C LYS A 103 -21.85 24.37 -1.23
N ALA A 104 -21.19 25.19 -2.05
CA ALA A 104 -20.50 26.37 -1.60
C ALA A 104 -21.50 27.41 -1.01
N PRO A 105 -21.05 28.37 -0.17
CA PRO A 105 -21.90 29.38 0.43
C PRO A 105 -22.72 30.20 -0.58
N ASN A 106 -22.27 30.32 -1.81
CA ASN A 106 -22.97 30.97 -2.91
C ASN A 106 -23.94 30.05 -3.67
N ASN A 107 -24.32 28.93 -3.08
CA ASN A 107 -25.23 27.90 -3.64
C ASN A 107 -24.75 27.23 -4.94
N ARG A 108 -23.45 27.33 -5.27
CA ARG A 108 -22.86 26.67 -6.43
C ARG A 108 -22.27 25.31 -6.05
N THR A 109 -22.31 24.38 -7.00
CA THR A 109 -21.62 23.07 -6.86
C THR A 109 -20.10 23.26 -6.91
N PHE A 110 -19.38 22.44 -6.17
CA PHE A 110 -17.93 22.38 -6.25
C PHE A 110 -17.49 21.77 -7.58
N ARG A 111 -16.50 22.34 -8.21
CA ARG A 111 -15.95 21.86 -9.50
C ARG A 111 -14.44 21.66 -9.47
N ARG A 112 -13.79 22.11 -8.42
CA ARG A 112 -12.34 22.05 -8.26
C ARG A 112 -12.00 21.71 -6.84
N VAL A 113 -10.96 20.91 -6.67
CA VAL A 113 -10.37 20.59 -5.36
C VAL A 113 -8.98 21.23 -5.33
N LEU A 114 -8.68 21.95 -4.28
CA LEU A 114 -7.33 22.42 -3.99
C LEU A 114 -6.77 21.54 -2.87
N LEU A 115 -5.75 20.73 -3.20
CA LEU A 115 -5.01 19.97 -2.22
C LEU A 115 -3.81 20.80 -1.74
N VAL A 116 -3.74 21.01 -0.41
CA VAL A 116 -2.62 21.71 0.23
C VAL A 116 -1.93 20.71 1.16
N GLY A 117 -0.66 20.47 0.94
CA GLY A 117 0.13 19.54 1.75
C GLY A 117 1.61 19.92 1.77
N ILE A 118 2.36 19.34 2.70
CA ILE A 118 3.80 19.54 2.85
C ILE A 118 4.51 18.19 2.67
N GLY A 119 5.52 18.15 1.79
CA GLY A 119 6.34 16.96 1.54
C GLY A 119 5.52 15.76 1.08
N GLY A 120 5.62 14.63 1.78
CA GLY A 120 4.93 13.38 1.43
C GLY A 120 3.40 13.47 1.35
N SER A 121 2.79 14.46 1.96
CA SER A 121 1.32 14.68 1.88
C SER A 121 0.81 15.00 0.47
N ALA A 122 1.70 15.38 -0.46
CA ALA A 122 1.36 15.69 -1.84
C ALA A 122 1.65 14.55 -2.82
N LEU A 123 2.28 13.48 -2.35
CA LEU A 123 2.74 12.35 -3.17
C LEU A 123 1.82 11.12 -3.07
N GLY A 124 0.75 11.20 -2.30
CA GLY A 124 -0.17 10.11 -1.98
C GLY A 124 -0.99 9.55 -3.11
#